data_89abb6c79f9734438745e91eca420af8
#
_entry.id   89abb6c79f9734438745e91eca420af8
#
_cell.length_a   1.000
_cell.length_b   1.000
_cell.length_c   1.000
_cell.angle_alpha   90.00
_cell.angle_beta   90.00
_cell.angle_gamma   90.00
#
_symmetry.space_group_name_H-M   'P 1'
#
loop_
_entity.id
_entity.type
_entity.pdbx_description
1 polymer ?
#
loop_
_entity_poly.entity_id
_entity_poly.type
_entity_poly.pdbx_seq_one_letter_code
_entity_poly.pdbx_strand_id
1 'polypeptide(L)'
;QKDLKVKKDEFFWLNAVNRATVVTGLRNGQFGEDLARRAAAGIAAVEAMGEADPALRVKSYIAWEPLLIKAAGQGVTAIHAGRSSQDILSTQRTAILRDETLEFAAGLEDVIGDLLALAERHVDTIVPSYTNGVAAQPTSYAHHLLGIAASLLRVRERLSECHTRFNMCAMGATVLNGTGWPLDRDAMAAALGFPRPVENALDATS
;
A
#
# COMPACT_ATOMS: atom_id res chain seq x y z
N GLN A 1 -22.94 4.39 13.08
CA GLN A 1 -22.24 5.08 11.99
C GLN A 1 -21.21 4.10 11.46
N LYS A 2 -21.42 3.57 10.24
CA LYS A 2 -20.35 2.86 9.53
C LYS A 2 -19.30 3.92 9.24
N ASP A 3 -18.13 3.83 9.87
CA ASP A 3 -16.96 4.55 9.44
C ASP A 3 -16.77 4.23 7.95
N LEU A 4 -16.99 5.22 7.09
CA LEU A 4 -16.68 5.13 5.67
C LEU A 4 -15.15 4.98 5.57
N LYS A 5 -14.68 3.74 5.54
CA LYS A 5 -13.27 3.43 5.32
C LYS A 5 -12.86 4.15 4.03
N VAL A 6 -11.97 5.13 4.13
CA VAL A 6 -11.46 5.86 2.97
C VAL A 6 -10.90 4.83 1.98
N LYS A 7 -11.43 4.85 0.75
CA LYS A 7 -10.98 3.91 -0.29
C LYS A 7 -9.56 4.27 -0.70
N LYS A 8 -8.59 3.44 -0.31
CA LYS A 8 -7.18 3.59 -0.65
C LYS A 8 -6.85 2.94 -2.00
N ASP A 9 -7.53 3.42 -3.05
CA ASP A 9 -7.31 3.01 -4.44
C ASP A 9 -6.12 3.77 -5.08
N GLU A 10 -5.93 3.57 -6.39
CA GLU A 10 -4.89 4.21 -7.16
C GLU A 10 -4.96 5.75 -7.07
N PHE A 11 -6.17 6.32 -7.07
CA PHE A 11 -6.38 7.75 -6.96
C PHE A 11 -5.94 8.30 -5.60
N PHE A 12 -6.27 7.61 -4.51
CA PHE A 12 -5.81 7.97 -3.17
C PHE A 12 -4.27 8.03 -3.12
N TRP A 13 -3.60 7.00 -3.63
CA TRP A 13 -2.15 6.93 -3.57
C TRP A 13 -1.46 7.93 -4.52
N LEU A 14 -2.06 8.25 -5.68
CA LEU A 14 -1.58 9.35 -6.53
C LEU A 14 -1.59 10.68 -5.78
N ASN A 15 -2.68 11.01 -5.11
CA ASN A 15 -2.76 12.23 -4.31
C ASN A 15 -1.79 12.21 -3.12
N ALA A 16 -1.65 11.09 -2.43
CA ALA A 16 -0.70 10.94 -1.32
C ALA A 16 0.76 11.17 -1.77
N VAL A 17 1.18 10.56 -2.90
CA VAL A 17 2.52 10.77 -3.49
C VAL A 17 2.74 12.24 -3.85
N ASN A 18 1.75 12.91 -4.43
CA ASN A 18 1.88 14.32 -4.82
C ASN A 18 1.91 15.24 -3.59
N ARG A 19 1.12 14.97 -2.55
CA ARG A 19 1.22 15.70 -1.27
C ARG A 19 2.60 15.52 -0.63
N ALA A 20 3.11 14.28 -0.56
CA ALA A 20 4.44 14.01 -0.05
C ALA A 20 5.52 14.76 -0.84
N THR A 21 5.40 14.81 -2.17
CA THR A 21 6.31 15.59 -3.03
C THR A 21 6.29 17.08 -2.71
N VAL A 22 5.10 17.67 -2.52
CA VAL A 22 4.99 19.10 -2.20
C VAL A 22 5.69 19.40 -0.86
N VAL A 23 5.48 18.57 0.15
CA VAL A 23 6.07 18.76 1.47
C VAL A 23 7.59 18.57 1.45
N THR A 24 8.07 17.49 0.86
CA THR A 24 9.51 17.19 0.83
C THR A 24 10.26 18.13 -0.11
N GLY A 25 9.71 18.46 -1.27
CA GLY A 25 10.32 19.38 -2.22
C GLY A 25 10.45 20.82 -1.67
N LEU A 26 9.45 21.30 -0.93
CA LEU A 26 9.54 22.58 -0.24
C LEU A 26 10.65 22.55 0.84
N ARG A 27 10.70 21.51 1.67
CA ARG A 27 11.71 21.36 2.72
C ARG A 27 13.14 21.32 2.18
N ASN A 28 13.32 20.70 1.03
CA ASN A 28 14.64 20.56 0.39
C ASN A 28 15.00 21.73 -0.54
N GLY A 29 14.15 22.76 -0.62
CA GLY A 29 14.40 23.89 -1.50
C GLY A 29 14.32 23.58 -3.00
N GLN A 30 13.66 22.51 -3.39
CA GLN A 30 13.44 22.15 -4.79
C GLN A 30 12.55 23.19 -5.50
N PHE A 31 11.63 23.78 -4.75
CA PHE A 31 10.76 24.88 -5.18
C PHE A 31 10.32 25.75 -4.00
N GLY A 32 9.87 26.97 -4.30
CA GLY A 32 9.47 27.93 -3.28
C GLY A 32 8.04 27.75 -2.76
N GLU A 33 7.73 28.50 -1.70
CA GLU A 33 6.43 28.43 -1.01
C GLU A 33 5.22 28.73 -1.90
N ASP A 34 5.34 29.65 -2.87
CA ASP A 34 4.23 29.99 -3.76
C ASP A 34 3.80 28.79 -4.60
N LEU A 35 4.76 28.07 -5.20
CA LEU A 35 4.48 26.86 -5.95
C LEU A 35 3.92 25.77 -5.03
N ALA A 36 4.50 25.60 -3.84
CA ALA A 36 4.03 24.61 -2.86
C ALA A 36 2.56 24.85 -2.45
N ARG A 37 2.20 26.11 -2.15
CA ARG A 37 0.81 26.46 -1.79
C ARG A 37 -0.16 26.21 -2.95
N ARG A 38 0.18 26.63 -4.17
CA ARG A 38 -0.65 26.42 -5.35
C ARG A 38 -0.82 24.93 -5.64
N ALA A 39 0.25 24.15 -5.55
CA ALA A 39 0.19 22.70 -5.74
C ALA A 39 -0.65 22.02 -4.67
N ALA A 40 -0.49 22.37 -3.40
CA ALA A 40 -1.28 21.82 -2.30
C ALA A 40 -2.79 22.11 -2.47
N ALA A 41 -3.15 23.35 -2.82
CA ALA A 41 -4.53 23.74 -3.10
C ALA A 41 -5.09 22.99 -4.32
N GLY A 42 -4.28 22.85 -5.38
CA GLY A 42 -4.66 22.10 -6.58
C GLY A 42 -4.88 20.61 -6.30
N ILE A 43 -4.02 19.98 -5.50
CA ILE A 43 -4.18 18.56 -5.10
C ILE A 43 -5.48 18.39 -4.30
N ALA A 44 -5.76 19.27 -3.34
CA ALA A 44 -7.00 19.23 -2.57
C ALA A 44 -8.25 19.38 -3.48
N ALA A 45 -8.17 20.25 -4.48
CA ALA A 45 -9.26 20.41 -5.45
C ALA A 45 -9.45 19.14 -6.31
N VAL A 46 -8.37 18.48 -6.74
CA VAL A 46 -8.43 17.21 -7.48
C VAL A 46 -9.03 16.10 -6.61
N GLU A 47 -8.67 16.02 -5.34
CA GLU A 47 -9.27 15.08 -4.39
C GLU A 47 -10.78 15.30 -4.26
N ALA A 48 -11.20 16.53 -4.06
CA ALA A 48 -12.63 16.88 -3.98
C ALA A 48 -13.40 16.53 -5.26
N MET A 49 -12.79 16.72 -6.45
CA MET A 49 -13.39 16.29 -7.72
C MET A 49 -13.60 14.76 -7.76
N GLY A 50 -12.61 13.97 -7.34
CA GLY A 50 -12.72 12.51 -7.32
C GLY A 50 -13.65 11.95 -6.24
N GLU A 51 -13.93 12.73 -5.18
CA GLU A 51 -14.95 12.41 -4.20
C GLU A 51 -16.36 12.71 -4.71
N ALA A 52 -16.51 13.82 -5.43
CA ALA A 52 -17.79 14.22 -6.01
C ALA A 52 -18.21 13.37 -7.22
N ASP A 53 -17.25 12.94 -8.05
CA ASP A 53 -17.46 12.12 -9.24
C ASP A 53 -16.46 10.95 -9.30
N PRO A 54 -16.90 9.71 -9.05
CA PRO A 54 -16.03 8.53 -9.15
C PRO A 54 -15.36 8.33 -10.52
N ALA A 55 -15.91 8.88 -11.61
CA ALA A 55 -15.31 8.80 -12.94
C ALA A 55 -14.01 9.62 -13.05
N LEU A 56 -13.81 10.61 -12.17
CA LEU A 56 -12.61 11.43 -12.08
C LEU A 56 -11.51 10.81 -11.20
N ARG A 57 -11.77 9.64 -10.58
CA ARG A 57 -10.75 8.89 -9.83
C ARG A 57 -9.81 8.14 -10.78
N VAL A 58 -8.95 8.90 -11.43
CA VAL A 58 -8.00 8.38 -12.42
C VAL A 58 -6.92 7.50 -11.76
N LYS A 59 -6.36 6.57 -12.54
CA LYS A 59 -5.46 5.52 -12.04
C LYS A 59 -3.98 5.77 -12.34
N SER A 60 -3.65 6.73 -13.20
CA SER A 60 -2.28 7.01 -13.61
C SER A 60 -1.94 8.50 -13.46
N TYR A 61 -0.65 8.79 -13.27
CA TYR A 61 -0.16 10.16 -13.19
C TYR A 61 -0.46 10.96 -14.48
N ILE A 62 -0.33 10.33 -15.65
CA ILE A 62 -0.58 10.96 -16.95
C ILE A 62 -2.03 11.46 -17.04
N ALA A 63 -2.99 10.72 -16.51
CA ALA A 63 -4.39 11.14 -16.47
C ALA A 63 -4.68 12.12 -15.30
N TRP A 64 -3.88 12.08 -14.23
CA TRP A 64 -4.04 12.92 -13.06
C TRP A 64 -3.49 14.33 -13.24
N GLU A 65 -2.35 14.48 -13.93
CA GLU A 65 -1.68 15.78 -14.11
C GLU A 65 -2.56 16.82 -14.82
N PRO A 66 -3.33 16.50 -15.88
CA PRO A 66 -4.27 17.44 -16.47
C PRO A 66 -5.32 17.97 -15.49
N LEU A 67 -5.77 17.18 -14.53
CA LEU A 67 -6.70 17.63 -13.49
C LEU A 67 -6.02 18.65 -12.56
N LEU A 68 -4.77 18.41 -12.19
CA LEU A 68 -3.97 19.34 -11.39
C LEU A 68 -3.74 20.67 -12.14
N ILE A 69 -3.38 20.60 -13.42
CA ILE A 69 -3.19 21.79 -14.26
C ILE A 69 -4.47 22.61 -14.33
N LYS A 70 -5.60 21.97 -14.52
CA LYS A 70 -6.92 22.63 -14.54
C LYS A 70 -7.22 23.33 -13.21
N ALA A 71 -6.83 22.72 -12.09
CA ALA A 71 -7.10 23.25 -10.75
C ALA A 71 -6.12 24.37 -10.32
N ALA A 72 -4.85 24.29 -10.70
CA ALA A 72 -3.78 25.14 -10.15
C ALA A 72 -2.94 25.91 -11.21
N GLY A 73 -3.25 25.73 -12.50
CA GLY A 73 -2.57 26.39 -13.62
C GLY A 73 -1.31 25.65 -14.09
N GLN A 74 -0.87 25.95 -15.30
CA GLN A 74 0.22 25.25 -16.02
C GLN A 74 1.55 25.19 -15.22
N GLY A 75 1.92 26.26 -14.53
CA GLY A 75 3.18 26.30 -13.77
C GLY A 75 3.28 25.31 -12.60
N VAL A 76 2.18 24.66 -12.22
CA VAL A 76 2.17 23.66 -11.14
C VAL A 76 2.92 22.37 -11.52
N THR A 77 3.12 22.10 -12.80
CA THR A 77 3.86 20.93 -13.30
C THR A 77 5.31 20.90 -12.86
N ALA A 78 5.87 22.05 -12.42
CA ALA A 78 7.22 22.12 -11.88
C ALA A 78 7.43 21.21 -10.64
N ILE A 79 6.38 20.80 -9.92
CA ILE A 79 6.51 19.78 -8.85
C ILE A 79 6.91 18.40 -9.39
N HIS A 80 6.79 18.17 -10.70
CA HIS A 80 7.19 16.91 -11.34
C HIS A 80 8.70 16.81 -11.61
N ALA A 81 9.45 17.89 -11.41
CA ALA A 81 10.90 17.88 -11.61
C ALA A 81 11.57 16.78 -10.75
N GLY A 82 12.46 15.99 -11.39
CA GLY A 82 13.14 14.88 -10.72
C GLY A 82 12.29 13.64 -10.48
N ARG A 83 11.08 13.55 -11.05
CA ARG A 83 10.18 12.39 -10.96
C ARG A 83 9.84 11.85 -12.35
N SER A 84 9.27 10.67 -12.36
CA SER A 84 8.68 10.04 -13.55
C SER A 84 7.30 9.47 -13.20
N SER A 85 6.45 9.27 -14.22
CA SER A 85 5.24 8.47 -14.06
C SER A 85 5.56 7.02 -13.62
N GLN A 86 6.78 6.54 -13.88
CA GLN A 86 7.19 5.18 -13.58
C GLN A 86 7.48 4.96 -12.08
N ASP A 87 8.26 5.83 -11.42
CA ASP A 87 8.50 5.71 -9.98
C ASP A 87 7.23 6.01 -9.16
N ILE A 88 6.37 6.90 -9.65
CA ILE A 88 5.04 7.15 -9.08
C ILE A 88 4.18 5.86 -9.17
N LEU A 89 4.14 5.21 -10.33
CA LEU A 89 3.36 3.99 -10.56
C LEU A 89 3.88 2.83 -9.70
N SER A 90 5.19 2.64 -9.62
CA SER A 90 5.80 1.60 -8.79
C SER A 90 5.48 1.82 -7.31
N THR A 91 5.60 3.05 -6.81
CA THR A 91 5.25 3.39 -5.43
C THR A 91 3.76 3.18 -5.15
N GLN A 92 2.87 3.60 -6.06
CA GLN A 92 1.44 3.40 -5.97
C GLN A 92 1.08 1.91 -5.86
N ARG A 93 1.64 1.07 -6.75
CA ARG A 93 1.40 -0.39 -6.76
C ARG A 93 1.86 -1.03 -5.46
N THR A 94 3.04 -0.68 -4.98
CA THR A 94 3.58 -1.20 -3.72
C THR A 94 2.73 -0.77 -2.52
N ALA A 95 2.23 0.47 -2.52
CA ALA A 95 1.37 0.98 -1.45
C ALA A 95 0.01 0.25 -1.42
N ILE A 96 -0.60 0.00 -2.58
CA ILE A 96 -1.84 -0.78 -2.70
C ILE A 96 -1.60 -2.22 -2.23
N LEU A 97 -0.53 -2.87 -2.74
CA LEU A 97 -0.18 -4.24 -2.32
C LEU A 97 0.04 -4.33 -0.81
N ARG A 98 0.66 -3.32 -0.20
CA ARG A 98 0.82 -3.23 1.26
C ARG A 98 -0.53 -3.22 1.98
N ASP A 99 -1.45 -2.35 1.54
CA ASP A 99 -2.77 -2.23 2.18
C ASP A 99 -3.57 -3.53 2.03
N GLU A 100 -3.58 -4.15 0.84
CA GLU A 100 -4.24 -5.43 0.58
C GLU A 100 -3.63 -6.57 1.40
N THR A 101 -2.30 -6.59 1.53
CA THR A 101 -1.58 -7.58 2.35
C THR A 101 -1.94 -7.48 3.82
N LEU A 102 -2.03 -6.26 4.35
CA LEU A 102 -2.43 -6.03 5.74
C LEU A 102 -3.90 -6.38 5.99
N GLU A 103 -4.80 -6.09 5.06
CA GLU A 103 -6.21 -6.48 5.15
C GLU A 103 -6.37 -8.00 5.09
N PHE A 104 -5.65 -8.67 4.19
CA PHE A 104 -5.63 -10.14 4.14
C PHE A 104 -5.07 -10.76 5.42
N ALA A 105 -3.98 -10.20 5.97
CA ALA A 105 -3.40 -10.65 7.22
C ALA A 105 -4.39 -10.53 8.40
N ALA A 106 -5.14 -9.44 8.48
CA ALA A 106 -6.17 -9.26 9.50
C ALA A 106 -7.27 -10.33 9.39
N GLY A 107 -7.78 -10.59 8.18
CA GLY A 107 -8.77 -11.65 7.96
C GLY A 107 -8.23 -13.06 8.28
N LEU A 108 -6.94 -13.30 8.03
CA LEU A 108 -6.30 -14.55 8.39
C LEU A 108 -6.21 -14.74 9.93
N GLU A 109 -5.89 -13.67 10.67
CA GLU A 109 -5.88 -13.69 12.14
C GLU A 109 -7.29 -13.98 12.70
N ASP A 110 -8.34 -13.40 12.11
CA ASP A 110 -9.73 -13.66 12.51
C ASP A 110 -10.07 -15.15 12.33
N VAL A 111 -9.74 -15.74 11.19
CA VAL A 111 -9.97 -17.18 10.92
C VAL A 111 -9.19 -18.07 11.89
N ILE A 112 -7.93 -17.73 12.17
CA ILE A 112 -7.14 -18.48 13.15
C ILE A 112 -7.79 -18.39 14.54
N GLY A 113 -8.24 -17.20 14.95
CA GLY A 113 -8.95 -16.98 16.21
C GLY A 113 -10.22 -17.84 16.32
N ASP A 114 -11.04 -17.86 15.28
CA ASP A 114 -12.26 -18.67 15.22
C ASP A 114 -11.97 -20.18 15.30
N LEU A 115 -10.91 -20.66 14.62
CA LEU A 115 -10.47 -22.06 14.71
C LEU A 115 -10.03 -22.43 16.12
N LEU A 116 -9.28 -21.57 16.81
CA LEU A 116 -8.85 -21.78 18.17
C LEU A 116 -10.04 -21.81 19.15
N ALA A 117 -10.96 -20.86 19.03
CA ALA A 117 -12.17 -20.82 19.85
C ALA A 117 -13.08 -22.03 19.60
N LEU A 118 -13.16 -22.52 18.38
CA LEU A 118 -13.89 -23.75 18.06
C LEU A 118 -13.17 -24.97 18.65
N ALA A 119 -11.85 -25.06 18.51
CA ALA A 119 -11.05 -26.17 19.06
C ALA A 119 -11.21 -26.28 20.58
N GLU A 120 -11.20 -25.17 21.30
CA GLU A 120 -11.38 -25.14 22.75
C GLU A 120 -12.70 -25.81 23.19
N ARG A 121 -13.78 -25.63 22.43
CA ARG A 121 -15.09 -26.25 22.72
C ARG A 121 -15.15 -27.76 22.43
N HIS A 122 -14.17 -28.29 21.70
CA HIS A 122 -14.17 -29.66 21.19
C HIS A 122 -12.94 -30.50 21.62
N VAL A 123 -12.31 -30.12 22.72
CA VAL A 123 -11.13 -30.83 23.25
C VAL A 123 -11.45 -32.31 23.55
N ASP A 124 -12.62 -32.59 24.14
CA ASP A 124 -13.07 -33.92 24.50
C ASP A 124 -13.98 -34.60 23.45
N THR A 125 -14.23 -33.95 22.32
CA THR A 125 -15.05 -34.50 21.25
C THR A 125 -14.22 -35.49 20.44
N ILE A 126 -14.45 -36.79 20.65
CA ILE A 126 -13.72 -37.87 19.97
C ILE A 126 -14.31 -38.08 18.55
N VAL A 127 -13.43 -38.09 17.56
CA VAL A 127 -13.73 -38.35 16.16
C VAL A 127 -12.73 -39.33 15.55
N PRO A 128 -13.08 -40.09 14.53
CA PRO A 128 -12.13 -40.92 13.81
C PRO A 128 -11.28 -40.05 12.88
N SER A 129 -9.97 -40.27 12.86
CA SER A 129 -9.11 -39.83 11.74
C SER A 129 -9.29 -40.76 10.55
N TYR A 130 -9.14 -40.23 9.34
CA TYR A 130 -9.24 -40.97 8.11
C TYR A 130 -7.95 -40.93 7.32
N THR A 131 -7.58 -42.06 6.70
CA THR A 131 -6.51 -42.13 5.71
C THR A 131 -7.01 -42.86 4.48
N ASN A 132 -6.89 -42.27 3.29
CA ASN A 132 -7.41 -42.80 2.03
C ASN A 132 -8.90 -43.21 2.10
N GLY A 133 -9.73 -42.46 2.82
CA GLY A 133 -11.16 -42.75 2.98
C GLY A 133 -11.49 -43.84 4.00
N VAL A 134 -10.50 -44.44 4.67
CA VAL A 134 -10.68 -45.49 5.69
C VAL A 134 -10.48 -44.91 7.09
N ALA A 135 -11.38 -45.26 8.02
CA ALA A 135 -11.24 -44.87 9.40
C ALA A 135 -9.96 -45.49 10.00
N ALA A 136 -9.13 -44.64 10.64
CA ALA A 136 -7.85 -45.04 11.22
C ALA A 136 -7.89 -44.92 12.77
N GLN A 137 -7.22 -43.93 13.34
CA GLN A 137 -7.12 -43.80 14.77
C GLN A 137 -8.16 -42.79 15.32
N PRO A 138 -8.65 -42.99 16.55
CA PRO A 138 -9.43 -41.96 17.24
C PRO A 138 -8.57 -40.77 17.59
N THR A 139 -9.15 -39.57 17.51
CA THR A 139 -8.52 -38.31 17.91
C THR A 139 -9.59 -37.35 18.42
N SER A 140 -9.20 -36.18 18.96
CA SER A 140 -10.18 -35.15 19.25
C SER A 140 -10.45 -34.27 18.03
N TYR A 141 -11.66 -33.71 17.92
CA TYR A 141 -11.96 -32.73 16.87
C TYR A 141 -11.08 -31.49 17.00
N ALA A 142 -10.76 -31.09 18.22
CA ALA A 142 -9.80 -30.02 18.48
C ALA A 142 -8.43 -30.27 17.82
N HIS A 143 -7.92 -31.50 17.84
CA HIS A 143 -6.65 -31.82 17.19
C HIS A 143 -6.66 -31.54 15.67
N HIS A 144 -7.76 -31.87 14.99
CA HIS A 144 -7.91 -31.53 13.57
C HIS A 144 -7.92 -30.03 13.32
N LEU A 145 -8.69 -29.27 14.11
CA LEU A 145 -8.78 -27.80 14.00
C LEU A 145 -7.43 -27.14 14.27
N LEU A 146 -6.71 -27.58 15.27
CA LEU A 146 -5.37 -27.08 15.61
C LEU A 146 -4.34 -27.39 14.51
N GLY A 147 -4.46 -28.52 13.81
CA GLY A 147 -3.64 -28.84 12.64
C GLY A 147 -3.83 -27.84 11.51
N ILE A 148 -5.08 -27.43 11.24
CA ILE A 148 -5.40 -26.38 10.28
C ILE A 148 -4.86 -25.03 10.74
N ALA A 149 -5.13 -24.64 12.01
CA ALA A 149 -4.64 -23.38 12.57
C ALA A 149 -3.10 -23.28 12.51
N ALA A 150 -2.38 -24.35 12.83
CA ALA A 150 -0.91 -24.42 12.74
C ALA A 150 -0.41 -24.24 11.29
N SER A 151 -1.15 -24.72 10.31
CA SER A 151 -0.84 -24.49 8.90
C SER A 151 -1.03 -23.01 8.49
N LEU A 152 -2.12 -22.40 8.94
CA LEU A 152 -2.41 -20.97 8.69
C LEU A 152 -1.41 -20.05 9.38
N LEU A 153 -0.93 -20.40 10.57
CA LEU A 153 0.14 -19.66 11.25
C LEU A 153 1.42 -19.62 10.40
N ARG A 154 1.82 -20.72 9.78
CA ARG A 154 2.96 -20.74 8.84
C ARG A 154 2.69 -19.92 7.57
N VAL A 155 1.45 -19.82 7.11
CA VAL A 155 1.07 -18.90 6.02
C VAL A 155 1.27 -17.45 6.45
N ARG A 156 0.83 -17.10 7.67
CA ARG A 156 0.98 -15.77 8.24
C ARG A 156 2.47 -15.36 8.35
N GLU A 157 3.34 -16.27 8.79
CA GLU A 157 4.78 -16.02 8.86
C GLU A 157 5.36 -15.68 7.49
N ARG A 158 5.05 -16.50 6.46
CA ARG A 158 5.46 -16.21 5.06
C ARG A 158 4.95 -14.87 4.56
N LEU A 159 3.71 -14.51 4.89
CA LEU A 159 3.11 -13.23 4.51
C LEU A 159 3.85 -12.05 5.15
N SER A 160 4.20 -12.16 6.43
CA SER A 160 4.98 -11.16 7.16
C SER A 160 6.38 -10.96 6.56
N GLU A 161 7.07 -12.05 6.23
CA GLU A 161 8.37 -12.00 5.55
C GLU A 161 8.25 -11.34 4.17
N CYS A 162 7.24 -11.72 3.39
CA CYS A 162 6.98 -11.15 2.07
C CYS A 162 6.73 -9.64 2.18
N HIS A 163 5.87 -9.22 3.11
CA HIS A 163 5.59 -7.81 3.39
C HIS A 163 6.87 -7.03 3.70
N THR A 164 7.74 -7.54 4.55
CA THR A 164 9.00 -6.89 4.91
C THR A 164 9.90 -6.67 3.69
N ARG A 165 9.89 -7.57 2.73
CA ARG A 165 10.75 -7.52 1.53
C ARG A 165 10.26 -6.52 0.48
N PHE A 166 8.97 -6.45 0.22
CA PHE A 166 8.43 -5.55 -0.81
C PHE A 166 8.08 -4.15 -0.29
N ASN A 167 7.91 -3.95 1.02
CA ASN A 167 7.46 -2.69 1.61
C ASN A 167 8.56 -1.61 1.56
N MET A 168 8.90 -1.17 0.36
CA MET A 168 9.91 -0.15 0.09
C MET A 168 9.39 0.87 -0.93
N CYS A 169 9.89 2.12 -0.86
CA CYS A 169 9.44 3.24 -1.68
C CYS A 169 10.28 3.38 -2.95
N ALA A 170 9.64 3.43 -4.12
CA ALA A 170 10.32 3.65 -5.39
C ALA A 170 10.55 5.12 -5.73
N MET A 171 9.90 6.07 -5.01
CA MET A 171 9.99 7.50 -5.33
C MET A 171 11.43 8.02 -5.37
N GLY A 172 11.71 8.84 -6.39
CA GLY A 172 13.03 9.41 -6.65
C GLY A 172 13.95 8.49 -7.45
N ALA A 173 13.49 7.30 -7.83
CA ALA A 173 14.20 6.45 -8.80
C ALA A 173 14.07 6.97 -10.24
N THR A 174 13.09 7.84 -10.48
CA THR A 174 12.68 8.31 -11.82
C THR A 174 12.30 7.13 -12.72
N VAL A 175 12.91 7.02 -13.91
CA VAL A 175 12.58 5.90 -14.80
C VAL A 175 13.52 4.70 -14.60
N LEU A 176 14.84 4.91 -14.53
CA LEU A 176 15.83 3.80 -14.43
C LEU A 176 17.08 4.18 -13.62
N ASN A 177 17.49 5.45 -13.64
CA ASN A 177 18.86 5.86 -13.25
C ASN A 177 18.89 6.92 -12.15
N GLY A 178 17.75 7.19 -11.49
CA GLY A 178 17.66 8.27 -10.51
C GLY A 178 17.68 9.66 -11.14
N THR A 179 17.99 10.67 -10.36
CA THR A 179 17.95 12.08 -10.78
C THR A 179 19.04 12.89 -10.10
N GLY A 180 19.49 13.97 -10.76
CA GLY A 180 20.37 14.98 -10.15
C GLY A 180 19.60 16.07 -9.38
N TRP A 181 18.26 16.03 -9.33
CA TRP A 181 17.49 16.93 -8.49
C TRP A 181 17.67 16.59 -7.01
N PRO A 182 17.63 17.59 -6.11
CA PRO A 182 17.83 17.40 -4.68
C PRO A 182 16.59 16.77 -4.03
N LEU A 183 16.33 15.50 -4.30
CA LEU A 183 15.23 14.76 -3.69
C LEU A 183 15.69 14.07 -2.40
N ASP A 184 14.94 14.28 -1.33
CA ASP A 184 15.09 13.50 -0.10
C ASP A 184 14.19 12.24 -0.19
N ARG A 185 14.79 11.13 -0.63
CA ARG A 185 14.10 9.86 -0.82
C ARG A 185 13.67 9.22 0.50
N ASP A 186 14.43 9.44 1.57
CA ASP A 186 14.09 8.91 2.90
C ASP A 186 12.88 9.67 3.48
N ALA A 187 12.87 11.01 3.40
CA ALA A 187 11.72 11.80 3.82
C ALA A 187 10.47 11.46 2.99
N MET A 188 10.63 11.19 1.68
CA MET A 188 9.53 10.76 0.81
C MET A 188 8.99 9.40 1.24
N ALA A 189 9.86 8.42 1.48
CA ALA A 189 9.48 7.10 1.96
C ALA A 189 8.73 7.20 3.30
N ALA A 190 9.26 7.95 4.25
CA ALA A 190 8.64 8.17 5.56
C ALA A 190 7.27 8.84 5.44
N ALA A 191 7.12 9.87 4.59
CA ALA A 191 5.85 10.56 4.36
C ALA A 191 4.76 9.65 3.77
N LEU A 192 5.15 8.59 3.03
CA LEU A 192 4.26 7.59 2.46
C LEU A 192 4.11 6.32 3.32
N GLY A 193 4.72 6.32 4.52
CA GLY A 193 4.64 5.21 5.46
C GLY A 193 5.46 3.99 5.06
N PHE A 194 6.50 4.15 4.22
CA PHE A 194 7.46 3.12 3.93
C PHE A 194 8.67 3.20 4.86
N PRO A 195 9.28 2.09 5.25
CA PRO A 195 10.43 2.09 6.15
C PRO A 195 11.70 2.63 5.52
N ARG A 196 11.82 2.56 4.19
CA ARG A 196 13.00 3.02 3.43
C ARG A 196 12.71 3.10 1.93
N PRO A 197 13.51 3.86 1.15
CA PRO A 197 13.48 3.76 -0.31
C PRO A 197 14.13 2.45 -0.80
N VAL A 198 13.78 2.05 -2.05
CA VAL A 198 14.56 1.06 -2.80
C VAL A 198 15.87 1.71 -3.21
N GLU A 199 17.00 1.11 -2.88
CA GLU A 199 18.31 1.75 -3.06
C GLU A 199 18.66 1.96 -4.53
N ASN A 200 18.57 0.92 -5.34
CA ASN A 200 18.89 0.95 -6.77
C ASN A 200 17.68 1.41 -7.60
N ALA A 201 17.89 2.42 -8.46
CA ALA A 201 16.82 3.02 -9.25
C ALA A 201 16.22 2.06 -10.30
N LEU A 202 17.03 1.17 -10.87
CA LEU A 202 16.55 0.18 -11.83
C LEU A 202 15.68 -0.87 -11.13
N ASP A 203 16.13 -1.39 -9.98
CA ASP A 203 15.37 -2.32 -9.14
C ASP A 203 14.02 -1.72 -8.69
N ALA A 204 13.99 -0.43 -8.36
CA ALA A 204 12.80 0.28 -7.91
C ALA A 204 11.68 0.37 -8.97
N THR A 205 12.02 0.24 -10.25
CA THR A 205 11.10 0.48 -11.38
C THR A 205 10.97 -0.70 -12.35
N SER A 206 11.60 -1.83 -12.05
CA SER A 206 11.56 -3.07 -12.84
C SER A 206 10.31 -3.90 -12.59
#